data_1efbbaffe9f6a1b1bae5721d0d7e48ef
#
_entry.id   1efbbaffe9f6a1b1bae5721d0d7e48ef
#
_cell.length_a   1.000
_cell.length_b   1.000
_cell.length_c   1.000
_cell.angle_alpha   90.00
_cell.angle_beta   90.00
_cell.angle_gamma   90.00
#
_symmetry.space_group_name_H-M   'P 1'
#
loop_
_entity.id
_entity.type
_entity.pdbx_description
1 polymer ?
#
loop_
_entity_poly.entity_id
_entity_poly.type
_entity_poly.pdbx_seq_one_letter_code
_entity_poly.pdbx_strand_id
1 'polypeptide(L)' 'MIDKKYRSTDLIGRKCTPIHDINNGGGQGVSKGTVCTILSAHYGVTIKTEKCPCCGQFAIISRVNRNELDLID' A
#
# COMPACT_ATOMS: atom_id res chain seq x y z
N MET A 1 0.36 4.79 -10.52
CA MET A 1 1.81 4.57 -10.47
C MET A 1 2.49 5.71 -9.73
N ILE A 2 3.31 5.38 -8.74
CA ILE A 2 4.01 6.39 -7.97
C ILE A 2 5.24 6.85 -8.75
N ASP A 3 5.39 8.17 -8.94
CA ASP A 3 6.50 8.74 -9.69
C ASP A 3 7.84 8.49 -8.97
N LYS A 4 8.89 8.25 -9.74
CA LYS A 4 10.24 8.02 -9.22
C LYS A 4 10.83 9.25 -8.52
N LYS A 5 10.29 10.44 -8.77
CA LYS A 5 10.76 11.68 -8.13
C LYS A 5 10.52 11.70 -6.64
N TYR A 6 9.58 10.90 -6.14
CA TYR A 6 9.29 10.84 -4.71
C TYR A 6 10.35 10.02 -4.01
N ARG A 7 10.89 10.59 -2.92
CA ARG A 7 11.81 9.87 -2.04
C ARG A 7 11.04 8.97 -1.11
N SER A 8 11.73 7.98 -0.53
CA SER A 8 11.12 7.09 0.45
C SER A 8 10.48 7.87 1.59
N THR A 9 11.15 8.90 2.09
CA THR A 9 10.65 9.73 3.19
C THR A 9 9.43 10.56 2.78
N ASP A 10 9.29 10.89 1.50
CA ASP A 10 8.14 11.65 1.02
C ASP A 10 6.88 10.79 0.93
N LEU A 11 7.03 9.48 0.87
CA LEU A 11 5.92 8.56 0.72
C LEU A 11 5.36 8.08 2.06
N ILE A 12 6.18 8.09 3.11
CA ILE A 12 5.76 7.60 4.42
C ILE A 12 4.60 8.44 4.95
N GLY A 13 3.53 7.77 5.35
CA GLY A 13 2.32 8.40 5.86
C GLY A 13 1.32 8.83 4.80
N ARG A 14 1.66 8.68 3.53
CA ARG A 14 0.74 9.04 2.44
C ARG A 14 -0.26 7.92 2.16
N LYS A 15 -1.40 8.31 1.61
CA LYS A 15 -2.43 7.36 1.20
C LYS A 15 -2.22 6.96 -0.25
N CYS A 16 -2.49 5.69 -0.53
CA CYS A 16 -2.40 5.15 -1.88
C CYS A 16 -3.45 4.07 -2.11
N THR A 17 -3.66 3.72 -3.37
CA THR A 17 -4.50 2.60 -3.76
C THR A 17 -3.75 1.70 -4.72
N PRO A 18 -3.91 0.36 -4.64
CA PRO A 18 -3.33 -0.53 -5.64
C PRO A 18 -4.09 -0.39 -6.96
N ILE A 19 -3.38 -0.56 -8.07
CA ILE A 19 -3.97 -0.51 -9.40
C ILE A 19 -4.52 -1.85 -9.84
N HIS A 20 -4.22 -2.91 -9.10
CA HIS A 20 -4.76 -4.24 -9.28
C HIS A 20 -4.72 -4.98 -7.93
N ASP A 21 -5.35 -6.14 -7.87
CA ASP A 21 -5.35 -6.93 -6.65
C ASP A 21 -3.92 -7.39 -6.34
N ILE A 22 -3.50 -7.20 -5.09
CA ILE A 22 -2.17 -7.57 -4.61
C ILE A 22 -2.32 -8.67 -3.57
N ASN A 23 -1.54 -9.74 -3.71
CA ASN A 23 -1.54 -10.85 -2.77
C ASN A 23 -0.09 -11.15 -2.38
N ASN A 24 0.17 -11.23 -1.07
CA ASN A 24 1.52 -11.49 -0.56
C ASN A 24 1.86 -12.99 -0.45
N GLY A 25 0.97 -13.87 -0.91
CA GLY A 25 1.19 -15.31 -0.85
C GLY A 25 0.95 -15.94 0.51
N GLY A 26 0.71 -15.14 1.54
CA GLY A 26 0.48 -15.63 2.90
C GLY A 26 -0.98 -15.57 3.35
N GLY A 27 -1.90 -15.53 2.41
CA GLY A 27 -3.32 -15.40 2.72
C GLY A 27 -3.79 -13.99 2.96
N GLN A 28 -2.88 -13.03 2.98
CA GLN A 28 -3.21 -11.62 3.06
C GLN A 28 -3.14 -10.98 1.68
N GLY A 29 -4.03 -10.07 1.42
CA GLY A 29 -4.05 -9.37 0.15
C GLY A 29 -4.84 -8.08 0.25
N VAL A 30 -4.77 -7.27 -0.80
CA VAL A 30 -5.51 -6.03 -0.90
C VAL A 30 -6.12 -5.93 -2.30
N SER A 31 -7.38 -5.55 -2.34
CA SER A 31 -8.11 -5.41 -3.61
C SER A 31 -7.80 -4.07 -4.26
N LYS A 32 -7.91 -4.05 -5.57
CA LYS A 32 -7.80 -2.82 -6.35
C LYS A 32 -8.72 -1.73 -5.78
N GLY A 33 -8.18 -0.53 -5.61
CA GLY A 33 -8.93 0.61 -5.13
C GLY A 33 -9.05 0.73 -3.62
N THR A 34 -8.50 -0.23 -2.86
CA THR A 34 -8.51 -0.15 -1.40
C THR A 34 -7.56 0.93 -0.92
N VAL A 35 -8.04 1.84 -0.06
CA VAL A 35 -7.20 2.90 0.49
C VAL A 35 -6.22 2.30 1.50
N CYS A 36 -4.94 2.55 1.27
CA CYS A 36 -3.87 2.05 2.12
C CYS A 36 -2.96 3.21 2.56
N THR A 37 -2.27 3.03 3.68
CA THR A 37 -1.29 3.99 4.17
C THR A 37 0.11 3.44 3.95
N ILE A 38 1.01 4.25 3.43
CA ILE A 38 2.40 3.84 3.23
C ILE A 38 3.15 3.95 4.55
N LEU A 39 3.68 2.82 5.02
CA LEU A 39 4.46 2.76 6.25
C LEU A 39 5.95 2.94 6.00
N SER A 40 6.43 2.42 4.87
CA SER A 40 7.84 2.45 4.52
C SER A 40 7.98 2.32 3.01
N ALA A 41 9.09 2.80 2.48
CA ALA A 41 9.38 2.68 1.05
C ALA A 41 10.83 2.25 0.79
N HIS A 42 11.49 1.65 1.78
CA HIS A 42 12.80 1.01 1.61
C HIS A 42 12.62 -0.41 1.10
N TYR A 43 13.38 -0.79 0.07
CA TYR A 43 13.33 -2.14 -0.50
C TYR A 43 11.92 -2.56 -0.92
N GLY A 44 11.23 -1.63 -1.57
CA GLY A 44 9.82 -1.79 -1.91
C GLY A 44 8.94 -1.05 -0.93
N VAL A 45 7.68 -0.94 -1.26
CA VAL A 45 6.71 -0.17 -0.46
C VAL A 45 6.00 -1.11 0.50
N THR A 46 5.94 -0.73 1.76
CA THR A 46 5.13 -1.41 2.76
C THR A 46 3.86 -0.61 2.98
N ILE A 47 2.72 -1.23 2.77
CA ILE A 47 1.41 -0.59 2.90
C ILE A 47 0.59 -1.28 3.98
N LYS A 48 -0.29 -0.49 4.60
CA LYS A 48 -1.22 -0.97 5.61
C LYS A 48 -2.63 -0.61 5.18
N THR A 49 -3.52 -1.59 5.13
CA THR A 49 -4.94 -1.35 4.83
C THR A 49 -5.61 -0.68 6.02
N GLU A 50 -6.70 0.03 5.78
CA GLU A 50 -7.50 0.59 6.87
C GLU A 50 -8.20 -0.54 7.62
N LYS A 51 -8.48 -0.29 8.91
CA LYS A 51 -9.21 -1.26 9.73
C LYS A 51 -10.60 -1.48 9.16
N CYS A 52 -10.99 -2.74 9.08
CA CYS A 52 -12.36 -3.10 8.71
C CYS A 52 -13.32 -2.61 9.80
N PRO A 53 -14.35 -1.82 9.47
CA PRO A 53 -15.29 -1.34 10.48
C PRO A 53 -16.09 -2.45 11.15
N CYS A 54 -16.18 -3.62 10.52
CA CYS A 54 -16.96 -4.74 11.06
C CYS A 54 -16.14 -5.61 12.01
N CYS A 55 -14.85 -5.82 11.72
CA CYS A 55 -14.03 -6.76 12.50
C CYS A 55 -12.77 -6.12 13.07
N GLY A 56 -12.45 -4.89 12.68
CA GLY A 56 -11.27 -4.18 13.16
C GLY A 56 -9.95 -4.73 12.65
N GLN A 57 -9.98 -5.65 11.70
CA GLN A 57 -8.78 -6.25 11.15
C GLN A 57 -8.20 -5.41 10.03
N PHE A 58 -6.88 -5.48 9.89
CA PHE A 58 -6.16 -4.82 8.80
C PHE A 58 -5.05 -5.74 8.32
N ALA A 59 -4.54 -5.47 7.13
CA ALA A 59 -3.43 -6.22 6.55
C ALA A 59 -2.24 -5.30 6.32
N ILE A 60 -1.03 -5.84 6.49
CA ILE A 60 0.22 -5.15 6.17
C ILE A 60 0.90 -5.96 5.08
N ILE A 61 1.21 -5.31 3.96
CA ILE A 61 1.81 -5.95 2.80
C ILE A 61 3.12 -5.24 2.49
N SER A 62 4.20 -6.01 2.42
CA SER A 62 5.55 -5.51 2.16
C SER A 62 5.97 -5.82 0.72
N ARG A 63 7.02 -5.13 0.27
CA ARG A 63 7.66 -5.38 -1.03
C ARG A 63 6.71 -5.14 -2.21
N VAL A 64 5.84 -4.15 -2.09
CA VAL A 64 4.97 -3.76 -3.19
C VAL A 64 5.73 -2.77 -4.08
N ASN A 65 5.66 -2.98 -5.39
CA ASN A 65 6.28 -2.07 -6.34
C ASN A 65 5.49 -0.76 -6.43
N ARG A 66 6.23 0.35 -6.57
CA ARG A 66 5.59 1.66 -6.79
C ARG A 66 4.71 1.67 -8.03
N ASN A 67 5.06 0.86 -9.04
CA ASN A 67 4.28 0.75 -10.27
C ASN A 67 2.89 0.15 -10.04
N GLU A 68 2.69 -0.51 -8.92
CA GLU A 68 1.43 -1.16 -8.57
C GLU A 68 0.53 -0.30 -7.71
N LEU A 69 0.98 0.91 -7.37
CA LEU A 69 0.26 1.80 -6.47
C LEU A 69 0.06 3.18 -7.11
N ASP A 70 -1.05 3.82 -6.79
CA ASP A 70 -1.32 5.22 -7.14
C ASP A 70 -1.49 6.03 -5.86
N LEU A 71 -0.87 7.21 -5.82
CA LEU A 71 -1.08 8.14 -4.72
C LEU A 71 -2.44 8.82 -4.88
N ILE A 72 -3.16 8.97 -3.77
CA ILE A 72 -4.49 9.60 -3.76
C ILE A 72 -4.53 10.89 -2.95
N ASP A 73 -3.42 11.27 -2.34
CA ASP A 73 -3.33 12.55 -1.61
C ASP A 73 -2.14 13.40 -2.07
#